data_b9496a74c8e9736303f861be3fced834
#
_entry.id   b9496a74c8e9736303f861be3fced834
#
_cell.length_a   1.000
_cell.length_b   1.000
_cell.length_c   1.000
_cell.angle_alpha   90.00
_cell.angle_beta   90.00
_cell.angle_gamma   90.00
#
_symmetry.space_group_name_H-M   'P 1'
#
loop_
_entity.id
_entity.type
_entity.pdbx_description
1 polymer ?
#
loop_
_entity_poly.entity_id
_entity_poly.type
_entity_poly.pdbx_seq_one_letter_code
_entity_poly.pdbx_strand_id
1 'polypeptide(L)'
;GVAIRFATDSKRVGVRYRLLKNFHMYHMADTGTKGADLYIRNEKGKWEYVNTCRPMVKDKETKECEKVFVDNFDASMHEFIIYLPLYDGVTEMFVAVDSTANLIQPQVDSPRKDKRIVMYGTSVLQGGCATRTGMAGTNIIQRDLDCEVINLGFSGEGKMDMCIARAMAQIPNVACYVLDPVPNCTEKMCDTLTYAFVSELHRLRPEVPIV
;
A
#
# COMPACT_ATOMS: atom_id res chain seq x y z
N GLY A 1 -2.56 -0.42 1.83
CA GLY A 1 -1.99 -1.16 0.71
C GLY A 1 -0.79 -1.98 1.15
N VAL A 2 -0.45 -3.00 0.37
CA VAL A 2 0.72 -3.84 0.64
C VAL A 2 1.87 -3.39 -0.27
N ALA A 3 3.08 -3.37 0.26
CA ALA A 3 4.28 -3.03 -0.48
C ALA A 3 5.43 -3.98 -0.11
N ILE A 4 6.35 -4.18 -1.05
CA ILE A 4 7.60 -4.93 -0.85
C ILE A 4 8.76 -3.95 -0.91
N ARG A 5 9.61 -3.96 0.11
CA ARG A 5 10.83 -3.16 0.18
C ARG A 5 12.04 -4.09 0.08
N PHE A 6 13.03 -3.67 -0.69
CA PHE A 6 14.29 -4.40 -0.86
C PHE A 6 15.40 -3.46 -1.32
N ALA A 7 16.64 -3.93 -1.24
CA ALA A 7 17.79 -3.27 -1.85
C ALA A 7 18.52 -4.24 -2.79
N THR A 8 19.06 -3.71 -3.88
CA THR A 8 19.82 -4.50 -4.87
C THR A 8 20.81 -3.62 -5.63
N ASP A 9 21.92 -4.24 -6.06
CA ASP A 9 22.91 -3.69 -6.96
C ASP A 9 22.73 -4.18 -8.42
N SER A 10 21.55 -4.75 -8.69
CA SER A 10 21.23 -5.29 -10.01
C SER A 10 21.05 -4.18 -11.06
N LYS A 11 21.61 -4.39 -12.24
CA LYS A 11 21.36 -3.52 -13.41
C LYS A 11 19.97 -3.71 -14.00
N ARG A 12 19.31 -4.83 -13.67
CA ARG A 12 17.96 -5.16 -14.12
C ARG A 12 17.08 -5.47 -12.92
N VAL A 13 15.94 -4.79 -12.84
CA VAL A 13 14.93 -5.03 -11.80
C VAL A 13 13.58 -5.28 -12.44
N GLY A 14 12.97 -6.37 -12.10
CA GLY A 14 11.66 -6.75 -12.61
C GLY A 14 10.76 -7.37 -11.57
N VAL A 15 9.55 -7.68 -11.98
CA VAL A 15 8.53 -8.32 -11.16
C VAL A 15 7.79 -9.37 -11.96
N ARG A 16 7.42 -10.46 -11.30
CA ARG A 16 6.41 -11.40 -11.76
C ARG A 16 5.46 -11.68 -10.61
N TYR A 17 4.16 -11.62 -10.87
CA TYR A 17 3.15 -11.92 -9.88
C TYR A 17 1.92 -12.56 -10.51
N ARG A 18 1.16 -13.31 -9.69
CA ARG A 18 -0.08 -13.96 -10.08
C ARG A 18 -1.25 -13.29 -9.35
N LEU A 19 -2.22 -12.81 -10.13
CA LEU A 19 -3.45 -12.24 -9.61
C LEU A 19 -4.39 -13.33 -9.07
N LEU A 20 -5.09 -13.02 -7.99
CA LEU A 20 -6.11 -13.92 -7.42
C LEU A 20 -7.31 -14.06 -8.37
N LYS A 21 -7.84 -12.94 -8.87
CA LYS A 21 -9.10 -12.92 -9.63
C LYS A 21 -8.97 -12.37 -11.05
N ASN A 22 -7.98 -11.54 -11.36
CA ASN A 22 -7.91 -10.70 -12.55
C ASN A 22 -9.13 -9.74 -12.62
N PHE A 23 -9.39 -9.07 -11.52
CA PHE A 23 -10.55 -8.22 -11.32
C PHE A 23 -10.49 -6.96 -12.20
N HIS A 24 -11.59 -6.60 -12.83
CA HIS A 24 -11.72 -5.38 -13.64
C HIS A 24 -12.83 -4.50 -13.10
N MET A 25 -12.58 -3.20 -13.01
CA MET A 25 -13.54 -2.19 -12.58
C MET A 25 -13.74 -1.17 -13.71
N TYR A 26 -14.97 -0.95 -14.14
CA TYR A 26 -15.28 -0.03 -15.25
C TYR A 26 -14.91 1.44 -14.96
N HIS A 27 -14.77 1.80 -13.70
CA HIS A 27 -14.50 3.18 -13.23
C HIS A 27 -13.09 3.38 -12.68
N MET A 28 -12.23 2.35 -12.72
CA MET A 28 -10.87 2.42 -12.21
C MET A 28 -9.88 1.79 -13.20
N ALA A 29 -8.74 2.45 -13.40
CA ALA A 29 -7.69 1.93 -14.26
C ALA A 29 -7.15 0.58 -13.75
N ASP A 30 -6.91 -0.37 -14.65
CA ASP A 30 -6.32 -1.67 -14.33
C ASP A 30 -4.93 -1.56 -13.68
N THR A 31 -4.18 -0.51 -14.00
CA THR A 31 -2.89 -0.18 -13.35
C THR A 31 -3.03 0.15 -11.87
N GLY A 32 -4.17 0.67 -11.43
CA GLY A 32 -4.50 0.86 -10.02
C GLY A 32 -5.12 -0.40 -9.41
N THR A 33 -6.10 -1.02 -10.12
CA THR A 33 -6.84 -2.18 -9.62
C THR A 33 -5.92 -3.37 -9.36
N LYS A 34 -5.04 -3.69 -10.33
CA LYS A 34 -4.25 -4.94 -10.37
C LYS A 34 -2.80 -4.76 -10.86
N GLY A 35 -2.33 -3.53 -11.08
CA GLY A 35 -0.96 -3.22 -11.45
C GLY A 35 0.03 -3.28 -10.27
N ALA A 36 1.29 -3.02 -10.55
CA ALA A 36 2.34 -2.86 -9.54
C ALA A 36 3.29 -1.73 -9.95
N ASP A 37 3.62 -0.83 -9.00
CA ASP A 37 4.48 0.33 -9.23
C ASP A 37 5.82 0.16 -8.52
N LEU A 38 6.92 0.40 -9.26
CA LEU A 38 8.26 0.49 -8.68
C LEU A 38 8.63 1.94 -8.40
N TYR A 39 9.16 2.17 -7.20
CA TYR A 39 9.79 3.40 -6.76
C TYR A 39 11.22 3.13 -6.30
N ILE A 40 12.13 4.08 -6.53
CA ILE A 40 13.52 4.07 -6.08
C ILE A 40 13.74 5.20 -5.08
N ARG A 41 14.62 4.98 -4.10
CA ARG A 41 15.05 6.03 -3.18
C ARG A 41 16.26 6.75 -3.76
N ASN A 42 16.13 8.06 -4.00
CA ASN A 42 17.21 8.88 -4.55
C ASN A 42 18.24 9.29 -3.47
N GLU A 43 19.34 9.92 -3.89
CA GLU A 43 20.41 10.40 -3.01
C GLU A 43 19.95 11.42 -1.95
N LYS A 44 18.86 12.14 -2.21
CA LYS A 44 18.24 13.07 -1.24
C LYS A 44 17.30 12.38 -0.26
N GLY A 45 17.20 11.05 -0.34
CA GLY A 45 16.33 10.25 0.51
C GLY A 45 14.85 10.30 0.13
N LYS A 46 14.49 10.78 -1.07
CA LYS A 46 13.13 10.84 -1.57
C LYS A 46 12.82 9.66 -2.47
N TRP A 47 11.57 9.18 -2.42
CA TRP A 47 11.07 8.12 -3.27
C TRP A 47 10.59 8.65 -4.60
N GLU A 48 11.19 8.21 -5.69
CA GLU A 48 10.87 8.60 -7.05
C GLU A 48 10.25 7.43 -7.83
N TYR A 49 9.25 7.75 -8.64
CA TYR A 49 8.61 6.79 -9.51
C TYR A 49 9.54 6.32 -10.62
N VAL A 50 9.59 5.01 -10.84
CA VAL A 50 10.39 4.39 -11.89
C VAL A 50 9.50 3.89 -13.04
N ASN A 51 8.60 2.95 -12.74
CA ASN A 51 7.78 2.32 -13.77
C ASN A 51 6.58 1.59 -13.16
N THR A 52 5.62 1.23 -14.03
CA THR A 52 4.44 0.44 -13.66
C THR A 52 4.41 -0.88 -14.42
N CYS A 53 4.20 -1.98 -13.72
CA CYS A 53 3.77 -3.22 -14.34
C CYS A 53 2.29 -3.07 -14.72
N ARG A 54 2.04 -2.90 -16.02
CA ARG A 54 0.67 -2.90 -16.56
C ARG A 54 0.15 -4.34 -16.54
N PRO A 55 -1.06 -4.57 -16.03
CA PRO A 55 -1.58 -5.93 -15.87
C PRO A 55 -2.06 -6.51 -17.20
N MET A 56 -1.14 -6.71 -18.11
CA MET A 56 -1.36 -7.52 -19.31
C MET A 56 -1.19 -8.97 -18.88
N VAL A 57 -2.29 -9.61 -18.56
CA VAL A 57 -2.30 -11.01 -18.13
C VAL A 57 -1.79 -11.87 -19.30
N LYS A 58 -0.71 -12.63 -19.09
CA LYS A 58 -0.10 -13.48 -20.10
C LYS A 58 -1.06 -14.53 -20.64
N ASP A 59 -1.76 -15.17 -19.73
CA ASP A 59 -2.87 -16.05 -20.06
C ASP A 59 -3.97 -15.95 -19.00
N LYS A 60 -5.22 -16.22 -19.42
CA LYS A 60 -6.38 -16.06 -18.55
C LYS A 60 -6.47 -17.10 -17.42
N GLU A 61 -5.79 -18.22 -17.57
CA GLU A 61 -5.79 -19.31 -16.59
C GLU A 61 -4.79 -19.03 -15.47
N THR A 62 -3.56 -18.71 -15.81
CA THR A 62 -2.51 -18.44 -14.83
C THR A 62 -2.62 -17.07 -14.20
N LYS A 63 -3.26 -16.10 -14.86
CA LYS A 63 -3.42 -14.71 -14.42
C LYS A 63 -2.07 -14.04 -14.10
N GLU A 64 -1.05 -14.45 -14.83
CA GLU A 64 0.33 -14.05 -14.60
C GLU A 64 0.64 -12.70 -15.24
N CYS A 65 1.23 -11.81 -14.45
CA CYS A 65 1.73 -10.50 -14.87
C CYS A 65 3.23 -10.45 -14.66
N GLU A 66 3.96 -9.89 -15.62
CA GLU A 66 5.38 -9.64 -15.44
C GLU A 66 5.83 -8.35 -16.14
N LYS A 67 6.90 -7.76 -15.61
CA LYS A 67 7.52 -6.56 -16.17
C LYS A 67 8.96 -6.45 -15.71
N VAL A 68 9.85 -6.15 -16.65
CA VAL A 68 11.16 -5.56 -16.34
C VAL A 68 10.91 -4.05 -16.18
N PHE A 69 11.13 -3.53 -14.98
CA PHE A 69 10.95 -2.12 -14.67
C PHE A 69 12.13 -1.28 -15.14
N VAL A 70 13.32 -1.79 -14.88
CA VAL A 70 14.60 -1.15 -15.18
C VAL A 70 15.47 -2.18 -15.91
N ASP A 71 16.15 -1.72 -16.94
CA ASP A 71 17.16 -2.49 -17.67
C ASP A 71 18.36 -1.58 -17.92
N ASN A 72 19.56 -2.12 -17.73
CA ASN A 72 20.81 -1.39 -17.89
C ASN A 72 21.00 -0.20 -16.92
N PHE A 73 20.60 -0.38 -15.67
CA PHE A 73 20.84 0.57 -14.57
C PHE A 73 22.31 0.51 -14.09
N ASP A 74 22.74 1.43 -13.23
CA ASP A 74 24.06 1.31 -12.62
C ASP A 74 24.13 0.12 -11.65
N ALA A 75 25.33 -0.37 -11.36
CA ALA A 75 25.56 -1.52 -10.49
C ALA A 75 25.82 -1.11 -9.03
N SER A 76 25.29 0.03 -8.59
CA SER A 76 25.35 0.43 -7.19
C SER A 76 24.15 -0.08 -6.41
N MET A 77 24.28 -0.15 -5.07
CA MET A 77 23.20 -0.59 -4.20
C MET A 77 22.10 0.48 -4.10
N HIS A 78 20.89 0.13 -4.48
CA HIS A 78 19.71 1.02 -4.45
C HIS A 78 18.59 0.43 -3.61
N GLU A 79 17.81 1.31 -2.98
CA GLU A 79 16.60 0.96 -2.24
C GLU A 79 15.37 1.10 -3.12
N PHE A 80 14.49 0.10 -3.06
CA PHE A 80 13.28 0.03 -3.86
C PHE A 80 12.03 -0.26 -3.02
N ILE A 81 10.88 0.26 -3.50
CA ILE A 81 9.54 -0.13 -3.05
C ILE A 81 8.72 -0.56 -4.26
N ILE A 82 8.08 -1.72 -4.19
CA ILE A 82 7.03 -2.15 -5.11
C ILE A 82 5.69 -2.04 -4.38
N TYR A 83 4.80 -1.16 -4.84
CA TYR A 83 3.41 -1.12 -4.39
C TYR A 83 2.57 -2.13 -5.16
N LEU A 84 1.83 -2.96 -4.42
CA LEU A 84 1.01 -4.04 -4.96
C LEU A 84 -0.40 -3.57 -5.35
N PRO A 85 -1.19 -4.41 -6.07
CA PRO A 85 -2.56 -4.12 -6.46
C PRO A 85 -3.44 -3.58 -5.32
N LEU A 86 -4.29 -2.60 -5.63
CA LEU A 86 -5.16 -1.96 -4.64
C LEU A 86 -6.47 -2.73 -4.42
N TYR A 87 -6.93 -3.49 -5.43
CA TYR A 87 -8.23 -4.17 -5.39
C TYR A 87 -8.17 -5.64 -5.72
N ASP A 88 -7.20 -6.11 -6.51
CA ASP A 88 -7.02 -7.54 -6.73
C ASP A 88 -6.05 -8.13 -5.71
N GLY A 89 -6.24 -9.38 -5.34
CA GLY A 89 -5.28 -10.13 -4.55
C GLY A 89 -4.09 -10.60 -5.37
N VAL A 90 -2.97 -10.84 -4.71
CA VAL A 90 -1.77 -11.47 -5.28
C VAL A 90 -1.51 -12.78 -4.54
N THR A 91 -1.44 -13.88 -5.28
CA THR A 91 -1.20 -15.22 -4.71
C THR A 91 0.27 -15.61 -4.71
N GLU A 92 1.02 -15.10 -5.69
CA GLU A 92 2.46 -15.31 -5.81
C GLU A 92 3.14 -14.02 -6.27
N MET A 93 4.32 -13.72 -5.73
CA MET A 93 5.10 -12.54 -6.09
C MET A 93 6.59 -12.84 -6.08
N PHE A 94 7.27 -12.44 -7.14
CA PHE A 94 8.71 -12.58 -7.31
C PHE A 94 9.32 -11.25 -7.73
N VAL A 95 10.39 -10.86 -7.06
CA VAL A 95 11.29 -9.80 -7.51
C VAL A 95 12.38 -10.45 -8.36
N ALA A 96 12.55 -9.97 -9.58
CA ALA A 96 13.55 -10.47 -10.51
C ALA A 96 14.75 -9.52 -10.59
N VAL A 97 15.93 -10.05 -10.40
CA VAL A 97 17.23 -9.35 -10.49
C VAL A 97 18.21 -10.20 -11.32
N ASP A 98 19.35 -9.62 -11.70
CA ASP A 98 20.41 -10.38 -12.36
C ASP A 98 20.96 -11.47 -11.43
N SER A 99 21.33 -12.62 -11.98
CA SER A 99 21.73 -13.81 -11.21
C SER A 99 22.99 -13.60 -10.36
N THR A 100 23.81 -12.61 -10.69
CA THR A 100 25.03 -12.25 -9.96
C THR A 100 24.85 -11.08 -9.01
N ALA A 101 23.68 -10.45 -9.01
CA ALA A 101 23.40 -9.30 -8.15
C ALA A 101 23.00 -9.73 -6.73
N ASN A 102 23.23 -8.85 -5.78
CA ASN A 102 22.73 -8.99 -4.44
C ASN A 102 21.28 -8.55 -4.36
N LEU A 103 20.44 -9.32 -3.68
CA LEU A 103 19.07 -8.95 -3.31
C LEU A 103 18.96 -9.10 -1.79
N ILE A 104 18.84 -7.99 -1.09
CA ILE A 104 18.91 -7.94 0.37
C ILE A 104 17.73 -7.17 0.97
N GLN A 105 17.57 -7.27 2.27
CA GLN A 105 16.60 -6.46 3.01
C GLN A 105 16.97 -4.97 2.93
N PRO A 106 15.96 -4.07 3.07
CA PRO A 106 16.21 -2.63 3.10
C PRO A 106 17.28 -2.26 4.11
N GLN A 107 18.20 -1.41 3.70
CA GLN A 107 19.31 -0.93 4.55
C GLN A 107 18.95 0.34 5.34
N VAL A 108 17.85 0.99 4.95
CA VAL A 108 17.36 2.21 5.59
C VAL A 108 15.96 2.00 6.15
N ASP A 109 15.65 2.65 7.28
CA ASP A 109 14.30 2.69 7.84
C ASP A 109 13.51 3.85 7.19
N SER A 110 13.11 3.64 5.94
CA SER A 110 12.32 4.59 5.16
C SER A 110 11.32 3.82 4.26
N PRO A 111 10.01 4.08 4.32
CA PRO A 111 9.35 4.93 5.34
C PRO A 111 9.53 4.41 6.76
N ARG A 112 9.69 5.35 7.70
CA ARG A 112 10.00 5.05 9.12
C ARG A 112 8.84 4.38 9.83
N LYS A 113 9.16 3.45 10.73
CA LYS A 113 8.20 2.67 11.54
C LYS A 113 8.08 3.14 12.99
N ASP A 114 8.89 4.11 13.39
CA ASP A 114 8.86 4.69 14.73
C ASP A 114 7.66 5.61 14.97
N LYS A 115 7.03 6.10 13.88
CA LYS A 115 5.83 6.95 13.88
C LYS A 115 4.91 6.56 12.75
N ARG A 116 3.94 5.69 13.03
CA ARG A 116 2.97 5.20 12.04
C ARG A 116 1.73 6.06 12.01
N ILE A 117 1.18 6.29 10.83
CA ILE A 117 -0.16 6.80 10.64
C ILE A 117 -1.07 5.61 10.32
N VAL A 118 -2.11 5.39 11.11
CA VAL A 118 -3.09 4.35 10.85
C VAL A 118 -4.35 5.00 10.33
N MET A 119 -4.74 4.68 9.10
CA MET A 119 -5.89 5.27 8.42
C MET A 119 -6.96 4.21 8.19
N TYR A 120 -8.15 4.43 8.74
CA TYR A 120 -9.31 3.55 8.60
C TYR A 120 -10.42 4.26 7.85
N GLY A 121 -11.01 3.60 6.85
CA GLY A 121 -12.07 4.22 6.05
C GLY A 121 -12.59 3.36 4.92
N THR A 122 -12.99 4.02 3.86
CA THR A 122 -13.78 3.50 2.76
C THR A 122 -12.95 3.08 1.54
N SER A 123 -13.63 2.88 0.39
CA SER A 123 -13.00 2.62 -0.91
C SER A 123 -12.04 3.72 -1.36
N VAL A 124 -12.31 4.97 -1.01
CA VAL A 124 -11.43 6.11 -1.36
C VAL A 124 -10.08 5.94 -0.66
N LEU A 125 -10.12 5.64 0.63
CA LEU A 125 -8.91 5.37 1.39
C LEU A 125 -8.17 4.12 0.92
N GLN A 126 -8.89 3.04 0.54
CA GLN A 126 -8.28 1.84 -0.05
C GLN A 126 -7.46 2.17 -1.30
N GLY A 127 -7.78 3.24 -1.97
CA GLY A 127 -7.14 3.72 -3.20
C GLY A 127 -8.07 3.71 -4.40
N GLY A 128 -9.40 3.79 -4.17
CA GLY A 128 -10.41 3.82 -5.22
C GLY A 128 -10.13 4.92 -6.24
N CYS A 129 -10.21 4.55 -7.53
CA CYS A 129 -9.95 5.39 -8.70
C CYS A 129 -8.51 5.95 -8.83
N ALA A 130 -7.56 5.50 -8.02
CA ALA A 130 -6.16 5.80 -8.26
C ALA A 130 -5.72 5.24 -9.62
N THR A 131 -5.00 6.04 -10.40
CA THR A 131 -4.57 5.67 -11.76
C THR A 131 -3.56 4.52 -11.78
N ARG A 132 -2.81 4.34 -10.70
CA ARG A 132 -1.84 3.26 -10.47
C ARG A 132 -1.60 3.09 -8.98
N THR A 133 -1.00 1.99 -8.57
CA THR A 133 -0.93 1.59 -7.15
C THR A 133 -0.20 2.59 -6.26
N GLY A 134 0.91 3.15 -6.72
CA GLY A 134 1.65 4.16 -5.95
C GLY A 134 0.94 5.52 -5.81
N MET A 135 -0.18 5.72 -6.50
CA MET A 135 -0.99 6.96 -6.44
C MET A 135 -2.18 6.87 -5.50
N ALA A 136 -2.35 5.79 -4.76
CA ALA A 136 -3.26 5.79 -3.61
C ALA A 136 -2.83 6.87 -2.60
N GLY A 137 -3.78 7.63 -2.07
CA GLY A 137 -3.50 8.75 -1.17
C GLY A 137 -2.60 8.38 0.00
N THR A 138 -2.83 7.21 0.60
CA THR A 138 -1.99 6.66 1.69
C THR A 138 -0.54 6.41 1.27
N ASN A 139 -0.31 5.95 0.04
CA ASN A 139 1.03 5.71 -0.49
C ASN A 139 1.77 7.02 -0.81
N ILE A 140 1.04 8.08 -1.22
CA ILE A 140 1.59 9.43 -1.40
C ILE A 140 2.01 9.99 -0.05
N ILE A 141 1.10 10.01 0.93
CA ILE A 141 1.37 10.50 2.30
C ILE A 141 2.59 9.78 2.90
N GLN A 142 2.67 8.46 2.73
CA GLN A 142 3.80 7.66 3.21
C GLN A 142 5.14 8.15 2.64
N ARG A 143 5.21 8.41 1.34
CA ARG A 143 6.44 8.89 0.70
C ARG A 143 6.78 10.34 1.06
N ASP A 144 5.77 11.20 1.14
CA ASP A 144 5.97 12.63 1.40
C ASP A 144 6.42 12.90 2.85
N LEU A 145 5.84 12.16 3.80
CA LEU A 145 6.17 12.30 5.22
C LEU A 145 7.28 11.36 5.69
N ASP A 146 7.73 10.45 4.82
CA ASP A 146 8.69 9.38 5.16
C ASP A 146 8.27 8.62 6.43
N CYS A 147 7.00 8.24 6.51
CA CYS A 147 6.35 7.64 7.67
C CYS A 147 5.46 6.48 7.21
N GLU A 148 5.55 5.31 7.84
CA GLU A 148 4.73 4.17 7.46
C GLU A 148 3.24 4.48 7.64
N VAL A 149 2.47 4.36 6.57
CA VAL A 149 1.01 4.52 6.58
C VAL A 149 0.35 3.15 6.47
N ILE A 150 -0.36 2.76 7.51
CA ILE A 150 -1.16 1.54 7.51
C ILE A 150 -2.55 1.87 6.97
N ASN A 151 -2.81 1.39 5.78
CA ASN A 151 -4.07 1.62 5.08
C ASN A 151 -5.07 0.50 5.43
N LEU A 152 -6.10 0.86 6.17
CA LEU A 152 -7.26 0.04 6.52
C LEU A 152 -8.53 0.58 5.82
N GLY A 153 -8.40 0.90 4.53
CA GLY A 153 -9.55 1.23 3.68
C GLY A 153 -10.23 -0.05 3.22
N PHE A 154 -11.54 -0.14 3.46
CA PHE A 154 -12.37 -1.29 3.11
C PHE A 154 -13.55 -0.83 2.26
N SER A 155 -13.47 -1.13 0.95
CA SER A 155 -14.48 -0.73 -0.03
C SER A 155 -15.86 -1.29 0.32
N GLY A 156 -16.82 -0.41 0.61
CA GLY A 156 -18.18 -0.77 1.02
C GLY A 156 -18.33 -1.27 2.46
N GLU A 157 -17.23 -1.59 3.17
CA GLU A 157 -17.26 -2.32 4.45
C GLU A 157 -16.59 -1.57 5.62
N GLY A 158 -15.97 -0.43 5.39
CA GLY A 158 -15.47 0.43 6.48
C GLY A 158 -16.64 1.11 7.21
N LYS A 159 -17.23 0.45 8.22
CA LYS A 159 -18.49 0.82 8.86
C LYS A 159 -18.42 0.94 10.40
N MET A 160 -17.23 1.22 10.92
CA MET A 160 -16.99 1.39 12.37
C MET A 160 -17.24 0.13 13.21
N ASP A 161 -16.83 -1.04 12.70
CA ASP A 161 -16.87 -2.28 13.45
C ASP A 161 -15.90 -2.24 14.64
N MET A 162 -16.38 -2.54 15.84
CA MET A 162 -15.60 -2.44 17.09
C MET A 162 -14.36 -3.34 17.10
N CYS A 163 -14.37 -4.47 16.37
CA CYS A 163 -13.20 -5.32 16.23
C CYS A 163 -12.05 -4.60 15.51
N ILE A 164 -12.36 -3.69 14.58
CA ILE A 164 -11.34 -2.88 13.87
C ILE A 164 -10.72 -1.86 14.82
N ALA A 165 -11.51 -1.15 15.65
CA ALA A 165 -10.95 -0.25 16.66
C ALA A 165 -9.95 -0.97 17.58
N ARG A 166 -10.30 -2.18 18.04
CA ARG A 166 -9.44 -3.01 18.88
C ARG A 166 -8.18 -3.51 18.14
N ALA A 167 -8.30 -3.86 16.87
CA ALA A 167 -7.15 -4.25 16.04
C ALA A 167 -6.21 -3.05 15.79
N MET A 168 -6.75 -1.88 15.49
CA MET A 168 -5.98 -0.64 15.33
C MET A 168 -5.17 -0.31 16.58
N ALA A 169 -5.78 -0.48 17.77
CA ALA A 169 -5.12 -0.20 19.04
C ALA A 169 -3.90 -1.12 19.33
N GLN A 170 -3.81 -2.28 18.68
CA GLN A 170 -2.68 -3.21 18.83
C GLN A 170 -1.47 -2.83 17.96
N ILE A 171 -1.63 -1.92 17.01
CA ILE A 171 -0.55 -1.48 16.13
C ILE A 171 0.46 -0.67 16.96
N PRO A 172 1.74 -1.04 16.96
CA PRO A 172 2.75 -0.32 17.73
C PRO A 172 3.18 0.98 17.06
N ASN A 173 3.67 1.93 17.86
CA ASN A 173 4.29 3.18 17.40
C ASN A 173 3.35 4.05 16.55
N VAL A 174 2.05 4.06 16.87
CA VAL A 174 1.08 4.91 16.17
C VAL A 174 1.24 6.35 16.63
N ALA A 175 1.44 7.26 15.68
CA ALA A 175 1.51 8.70 15.91
C ALA A 175 0.13 9.37 15.75
N CYS A 176 -0.76 8.79 14.93
CA CYS A 176 -2.08 9.35 14.68
C CYS A 176 -3.01 8.29 14.08
N TYR A 177 -4.28 8.30 14.48
CA TYR A 177 -5.38 7.62 13.81
C TYR A 177 -6.14 8.61 12.93
N VAL A 178 -6.41 8.22 11.67
CA VAL A 178 -7.26 9.00 10.75
C VAL A 178 -8.47 8.16 10.38
N LEU A 179 -9.68 8.71 10.59
CA LEU A 179 -10.94 7.99 10.42
C LEU A 179 -11.79 8.60 9.30
N ASP A 180 -12.06 7.83 8.25
CA ASP A 180 -12.89 8.22 7.10
C ASP A 180 -13.94 7.13 6.75
N PRO A 181 -14.74 6.63 7.70
CA PRO A 181 -15.76 5.61 7.44
C PRO A 181 -17.09 6.17 6.96
N VAL A 182 -17.35 7.46 7.14
CA VAL A 182 -18.65 8.11 6.92
C VAL A 182 -19.29 7.81 5.56
N PRO A 183 -18.56 7.81 4.42
CA PRO A 183 -19.19 7.53 3.14
C PRO A 183 -19.80 6.13 2.98
N ASN A 184 -19.43 5.16 3.83
CA ASN A 184 -20.02 3.81 3.85
C ASN A 184 -21.16 3.67 4.88
N CYS A 185 -21.42 4.70 5.68
CA CYS A 185 -22.36 4.66 6.80
C CYS A 185 -23.67 5.35 6.45
N THR A 186 -24.76 4.84 6.98
CA THR A 186 -26.03 5.58 7.02
C THR A 186 -25.99 6.62 8.15
N GLU A 187 -26.86 7.63 8.11
CA GLU A 187 -27.01 8.61 9.18
C GLU A 187 -27.18 7.93 10.56
N LYS A 188 -28.07 6.95 10.65
CA LYS A 188 -28.27 6.16 11.87
C LYS A 188 -26.99 5.47 12.36
N MET A 189 -26.16 4.95 11.46
CA MET A 189 -24.86 4.34 11.83
C MET A 189 -23.89 5.40 12.35
N CYS A 190 -23.84 6.57 11.72
CA CYS A 190 -23.02 7.68 12.21
C CYS A 190 -23.43 8.08 13.63
N ASP A 191 -24.72 8.25 13.87
CA ASP A 191 -25.24 8.63 15.19
C ASP A 191 -24.96 7.60 16.28
N THR A 192 -25.06 6.32 15.96
CA THR A 192 -24.96 5.25 16.96
C THR A 192 -23.57 4.68 17.14
N LEU A 193 -22.72 4.67 16.10
CA LEU A 193 -21.44 3.97 16.13
C LEU A 193 -20.22 4.89 16.31
N THR A 194 -20.29 6.14 15.83
CA THR A 194 -19.11 7.02 15.84
C THR A 194 -18.57 7.24 17.25
N TYR A 195 -19.45 7.62 18.18
CA TYR A 195 -19.04 7.87 19.58
C TYR A 195 -18.45 6.60 20.22
N ALA A 196 -19.11 5.46 20.02
CA ALA A 196 -18.65 4.19 20.59
C ALA A 196 -17.27 3.77 20.01
N PHE A 197 -17.11 3.88 18.69
CA PHE A 197 -15.86 3.53 18.02
C PHE A 197 -14.68 4.41 18.46
N VAL A 198 -14.87 5.73 18.44
CA VAL A 198 -13.85 6.70 18.86
C VAL A 198 -13.52 6.55 20.34
N SER A 199 -14.54 6.40 21.20
CA SER A 199 -14.32 6.21 22.63
C SER A 199 -13.56 4.93 22.97
N GLU A 200 -13.87 3.82 22.28
CA GLU A 200 -13.13 2.55 22.50
C GLU A 200 -11.67 2.69 22.04
N LEU A 201 -11.42 3.30 20.90
CA LEU A 201 -10.06 3.51 20.40
C LEU A 201 -9.27 4.44 21.34
N HIS A 202 -9.88 5.55 21.79
CA HIS A 202 -9.27 6.47 22.75
C HIS A 202 -9.03 5.81 24.13
N ARG A 203 -9.99 5.00 24.60
CA ARG A 203 -9.82 4.24 25.85
C ARG A 203 -8.61 3.30 25.82
N LEU A 204 -8.37 2.65 24.66
CA LEU A 204 -7.26 1.70 24.47
C LEU A 204 -5.92 2.41 24.23
N ARG A 205 -5.95 3.59 23.62
CA ARG A 205 -4.75 4.36 23.24
C ARG A 205 -4.98 5.86 23.50
N PRO A 206 -5.10 6.27 24.79
CA PRO A 206 -5.44 7.65 25.15
C PRO A 206 -4.39 8.69 24.73
N GLU A 207 -3.16 8.26 24.54
CA GLU A 207 -2.01 9.10 24.13
C GLU A 207 -1.97 9.40 22.63
N VAL A 208 -2.75 8.66 21.80
CA VAL A 208 -2.70 8.79 20.33
C VAL A 208 -3.85 9.68 19.85
N PRO A 209 -3.54 10.78 19.14
CA PRO A 209 -4.57 11.63 18.57
C PRO A 209 -5.40 10.90 17.51
N ILE A 210 -6.70 11.24 17.46
CA ILE A 210 -7.67 10.75 16.48
C ILE A 210 -8.19 11.95 15.68
N VAL A 211 -8.15 11.85 14.34
CA VAL A 211 -8.59 12.89 13.39
C VAL A 211 -9.67 12.31 12.48
#